data_a3e53d276c9541ab1c6ebb5a2aaaf391
#
_entry.id   a3e53d276c9541ab1c6ebb5a2aaaf391
#
_cell.length_a   1.000
_cell.length_b   1.000
_cell.length_c   1.000
_cell.angle_alpha   90.00
_cell.angle_beta   90.00
_cell.angle_gamma   90.00
#
_symmetry.space_group_name_H-M   'P 1'
#
loop_
_entity.id
_entity.type
_entity.pdbx_description
1 polymer ?
#
loop_
_entity_poly.entity_id
_entity_poly.type
_entity_poly.pdbx_seq_one_letter_code
_entity_poly.pdbx_strand_id
1 'polypeptide(L)'
;MNKVNIAVFGLGVVGSSLIKIIENNKCIIKDSKINIVGIKANNKNKKRIINTKKYNWIDNLSSLKDLKIDIIIEAVGGTDKFVNSLYQYAIKNKISLITANKAQLAEKGPRYFDQFDKENLFLGFEAAVLGAVPVVKSISDTILPKKIKSIYGIFNGTTNYILSQMYKNKISFKDSLNLAIKNGFAEQNSSSDLSGKDATHKLTLLSNLSFQQKFQFKDISYSGIENIKLIDLDYGLQLGYKLKLLSISEKIGSKFYSSVAPCFVNKDSVMANTEFEDNLCIIEGDDFVKTSLIGKGAGGFPTATSIISDLATYITTNNHKVFNSNYSSMPLASYVNQNARNRSYYIRLSVANKVGVLKTIAQFFAKKSISIKSIIQL
;
A
#
# COMPACT_ATOMS: atom_id res chain seq x y z
N MET A 1 -26.53 -23.64 -8.45
CA MET A 1 -25.43 -22.70 -8.57
C MET A 1 -25.80 -21.41 -7.85
N ASN A 2 -25.13 -21.06 -6.78
CA ASN A 2 -25.43 -19.86 -6.02
C ASN A 2 -25.05 -18.60 -6.83
N LYS A 3 -25.79 -17.49 -6.62
CA LYS A 3 -25.46 -16.20 -7.24
C LYS A 3 -24.96 -15.26 -6.16
N VAL A 4 -23.85 -14.57 -6.42
CA VAL A 4 -23.35 -13.47 -5.60
C VAL A 4 -23.53 -12.18 -6.38
N ASN A 5 -24.41 -11.32 -5.90
CA ASN A 5 -24.75 -10.05 -6.55
C ASN A 5 -23.81 -8.94 -6.07
N ILE A 6 -23.11 -8.32 -7.00
CA ILE A 6 -22.19 -7.23 -6.70
C ILE A 6 -22.63 -5.90 -7.34
N ALA A 7 -22.42 -4.81 -6.64
CA ALA A 7 -22.52 -3.44 -7.18
C ALA A 7 -21.13 -2.82 -7.25
N VAL A 8 -20.72 -2.29 -8.40
CA VAL A 8 -19.35 -1.76 -8.62
C VAL A 8 -19.36 -0.24 -8.66
N PHE A 9 -18.67 0.38 -7.72
CA PHE A 9 -18.49 1.82 -7.58
C PHE A 9 -17.04 2.20 -7.97
N GLY A 10 -16.91 3.06 -8.97
CA GLY A 10 -15.64 3.43 -9.58
C GLY A 10 -15.33 2.59 -10.82
N LEU A 11 -15.52 3.19 -12.00
CA LEU A 11 -15.23 2.57 -13.29
C LEU A 11 -13.96 3.18 -13.92
N GLY A 12 -12.95 3.38 -13.07
CA GLY A 12 -11.60 3.70 -13.48
C GLY A 12 -10.87 2.48 -14.03
N VAL A 13 -9.56 2.50 -13.98
CA VAL A 13 -8.71 1.40 -14.50
C VAL A 13 -9.02 0.09 -13.77
N VAL A 14 -9.12 0.09 -12.44
CA VAL A 14 -9.37 -1.11 -11.61
C VAL A 14 -10.78 -1.65 -11.82
N GLY A 15 -11.82 -0.83 -11.59
CA GLY A 15 -13.20 -1.30 -11.69
C GLY A 15 -13.58 -1.77 -13.09
N SER A 16 -13.08 -1.10 -14.15
CA SER A 16 -13.30 -1.56 -15.53
C SER A 16 -12.57 -2.87 -15.82
N SER A 17 -11.35 -3.07 -15.28
CA SER A 17 -10.61 -4.33 -15.42
C SER A 17 -11.31 -5.47 -14.68
N LEU A 18 -11.88 -5.23 -13.49
CA LEU A 18 -12.67 -6.22 -12.76
C LEU A 18 -13.86 -6.70 -13.59
N ILE A 19 -14.65 -5.77 -14.10
CA ILE A 19 -15.80 -6.12 -14.94
C ILE A 19 -15.36 -6.92 -16.17
N LYS A 20 -14.24 -6.53 -16.80
CA LYS A 20 -13.70 -7.24 -17.96
C LYS A 20 -13.27 -8.68 -17.63
N ILE A 21 -12.66 -8.91 -16.46
CA ILE A 21 -12.32 -10.26 -15.99
C ILE A 21 -13.60 -11.08 -15.82
N ILE A 22 -14.61 -10.52 -15.16
CA ILE A 22 -15.90 -11.22 -14.92
C ILE A 22 -16.59 -11.57 -16.23
N GLU A 23 -16.60 -10.63 -17.22
CA GLU A 23 -17.20 -10.88 -18.54
C GLU A 23 -16.48 -12.02 -19.29
N ASN A 24 -15.15 -11.97 -19.35
CA ASN A 24 -14.35 -12.90 -20.15
C ASN A 24 -14.35 -14.33 -19.58
N ASN A 25 -14.31 -14.48 -18.27
CA ASN A 25 -14.12 -15.77 -17.61
C ASN A 25 -15.43 -16.40 -17.13
N LYS A 26 -16.61 -15.75 -17.40
CA LYS A 26 -17.91 -16.15 -16.81
C LYS A 26 -17.80 -16.43 -15.32
N CYS A 27 -17.05 -15.60 -14.58
CA CYS A 27 -16.42 -15.81 -13.29
C CYS A 27 -17.28 -16.65 -12.35
N ILE A 28 -16.90 -17.92 -12.23
CA ILE A 28 -17.46 -18.89 -11.30
C ILE A 28 -16.40 -19.13 -10.24
N ILE A 29 -16.77 -18.87 -9.00
CA ILE A 29 -15.89 -19.11 -7.84
C ILE A 29 -16.62 -20.14 -6.97
N LYS A 30 -16.05 -21.34 -6.81
CA LYS A 30 -16.61 -22.43 -5.99
C LYS A 30 -18.13 -22.59 -6.17
N ASP A 31 -18.58 -22.88 -7.39
CA ASP A 31 -19.99 -23.07 -7.75
C ASP A 31 -20.89 -21.82 -7.57
N SER A 32 -20.30 -20.66 -7.29
CA SER A 32 -21.01 -19.38 -7.20
C SER A 32 -20.75 -18.52 -8.43
N LYS A 33 -21.81 -18.07 -9.09
CA LYS A 33 -21.74 -17.14 -10.23
C LYS A 33 -21.78 -15.71 -9.73
N ILE A 34 -20.78 -14.92 -10.14
CA ILE A 34 -20.76 -13.48 -9.86
C ILE A 34 -21.69 -12.75 -10.83
N ASN A 35 -22.62 -11.99 -10.27
CA ASN A 35 -23.61 -11.22 -11.01
C ASN A 35 -23.48 -9.73 -10.71
N ILE A 36 -23.23 -8.91 -11.73
CA ILE A 36 -23.11 -7.45 -11.58
C ILE A 36 -24.51 -6.86 -11.71
N VAL A 37 -25.11 -6.44 -10.58
CA VAL A 37 -26.47 -5.88 -10.53
C VAL A 37 -26.50 -4.38 -10.73
N GLY A 38 -25.38 -3.68 -10.60
CA GLY A 38 -25.32 -2.24 -10.83
C GLY A 38 -23.90 -1.69 -10.88
N ILE A 39 -23.74 -0.57 -11.56
CA ILE A 39 -22.48 0.13 -11.72
C ILE A 39 -22.63 1.63 -11.49
N LYS A 40 -21.57 2.29 -10.99
CA LYS A 40 -21.51 3.75 -10.82
C LYS A 40 -20.14 4.33 -11.08
N ALA A 41 -20.11 5.47 -11.73
CA ALA A 41 -18.96 6.38 -11.83
C ALA A 41 -19.43 7.83 -11.98
N ASN A 42 -18.53 8.80 -11.76
CA ASN A 42 -18.86 10.21 -11.86
C ASN A 42 -19.26 10.65 -13.28
N ASN A 43 -18.61 10.10 -14.30
CA ASN A 43 -18.89 10.44 -15.68
C ASN A 43 -19.42 9.20 -16.44
N LYS A 44 -20.72 9.20 -16.76
CA LYS A 44 -21.40 8.10 -17.47
C LYS A 44 -20.88 7.96 -18.91
N ASN A 45 -20.52 9.06 -19.57
CA ASN A 45 -20.15 9.10 -20.98
C ASN A 45 -18.66 8.87 -21.26
N LYS A 46 -17.83 8.75 -20.21
CA LYS A 46 -16.39 8.47 -20.37
C LYS A 46 -16.19 7.13 -21.08
N LYS A 47 -15.39 7.12 -22.15
CA LYS A 47 -14.99 5.87 -22.85
C LYS A 47 -14.24 4.93 -21.90
N ARG A 48 -14.61 3.66 -21.89
CA ARG A 48 -14.04 2.60 -21.05
C ARG A 48 -13.77 1.34 -21.86
N ILE A 49 -12.98 0.43 -21.29
CA ILE A 49 -12.69 -0.89 -21.91
C ILE A 49 -13.87 -1.87 -21.86
N ILE A 50 -14.98 -1.48 -21.23
CA ILE A 50 -16.20 -2.25 -21.06
C ILE A 50 -17.39 -1.53 -21.69
N ASN A 51 -18.42 -2.28 -22.06
CA ASN A 51 -19.69 -1.72 -22.52
C ASN A 51 -20.64 -1.49 -21.33
N THR A 52 -20.65 -0.25 -20.82
CA THR A 52 -21.46 0.13 -19.64
C THR A 52 -22.97 0.06 -19.87
N LYS A 53 -23.45 0.06 -21.13
CA LYS A 53 -24.89 -0.04 -21.48
C LYS A 53 -25.52 -1.39 -21.10
N LYS A 54 -24.71 -2.41 -20.84
CA LYS A 54 -25.16 -3.74 -20.41
C LYS A 54 -25.60 -3.81 -18.96
N TYR A 55 -25.31 -2.77 -18.14
CA TYR A 55 -25.48 -2.79 -16.70
C TYR A 55 -26.41 -1.68 -16.22
N ASN A 56 -27.13 -1.93 -15.14
CA ASN A 56 -27.91 -0.91 -14.46
C ASN A 56 -26.99 0.19 -13.92
N TRP A 57 -27.28 1.44 -14.30
CA TRP A 57 -26.55 2.58 -13.79
C TRP A 57 -27.14 3.05 -12.46
N ILE A 58 -26.32 3.14 -11.43
CA ILE A 58 -26.71 3.60 -10.09
C ILE A 58 -26.58 5.12 -10.06
N ASP A 59 -27.67 5.86 -9.98
CA ASP A 59 -27.65 7.31 -9.96
C ASP A 59 -27.30 7.84 -8.56
N ASN A 60 -27.85 7.24 -7.52
CA ASN A 60 -27.62 7.60 -6.11
C ASN A 60 -27.68 6.38 -5.20
N LEU A 61 -27.35 6.53 -3.91
CA LEU A 61 -27.34 5.42 -2.96
C LEU A 61 -28.76 4.93 -2.61
N SER A 62 -29.79 5.74 -2.75
CA SER A 62 -31.17 5.31 -2.46
C SER A 62 -31.68 4.32 -3.49
N SER A 63 -31.23 4.39 -4.74
CA SER A 63 -31.62 3.43 -5.79
C SER A 63 -31.04 2.01 -5.59
N LEU A 64 -30.15 1.83 -4.62
CA LEU A 64 -29.62 0.51 -4.25
C LEU A 64 -30.64 -0.35 -3.50
N LYS A 65 -31.70 0.25 -2.91
CA LYS A 65 -32.70 -0.48 -2.11
C LYS A 65 -33.45 -1.51 -2.92
N ASP A 66 -33.62 -1.24 -4.21
CA ASP A 66 -34.37 -2.13 -5.13
C ASP A 66 -33.51 -3.26 -5.71
N LEU A 67 -32.19 -3.22 -5.39
CA LEU A 67 -31.23 -4.21 -5.84
C LEU A 67 -30.88 -5.16 -4.69
N LYS A 68 -30.97 -6.46 -4.93
CA LYS A 68 -30.42 -7.46 -4.00
C LYS A 68 -28.90 -7.47 -4.16
N ILE A 69 -28.19 -6.82 -3.24
CA ILE A 69 -26.73 -6.68 -3.26
C ILE A 69 -26.14 -7.45 -2.09
N ASP A 70 -25.24 -8.37 -2.37
CA ASP A 70 -24.49 -9.11 -1.35
C ASP A 70 -23.20 -8.36 -1.00
N ILE A 71 -22.54 -7.76 -2.01
CA ILE A 71 -21.25 -7.07 -1.83
C ILE A 71 -21.21 -5.79 -2.66
N ILE A 72 -20.72 -4.73 -2.05
CA ILE A 72 -20.30 -3.51 -2.75
C ILE A 72 -18.79 -3.61 -3.04
N ILE A 73 -18.43 -3.36 -4.30
CA ILE A 73 -17.03 -3.19 -4.72
C ILE A 73 -16.74 -1.69 -4.85
N GLU A 74 -15.81 -1.16 -4.05
CA GLU A 74 -15.40 0.24 -4.07
C GLU A 74 -14.01 0.38 -4.71
N ALA A 75 -13.96 1.03 -5.87
CA ALA A 75 -12.76 1.39 -6.61
C ALA A 75 -12.78 2.88 -7.02
N VAL A 76 -13.38 3.73 -6.18
CA VAL A 76 -13.49 5.19 -6.40
C VAL A 76 -12.19 5.89 -5.99
N GLY A 77 -11.65 5.53 -4.84
CA GLY A 77 -10.49 6.18 -4.23
C GLY A 77 -10.84 7.48 -3.49
N GLY A 78 -9.87 8.03 -2.75
CA GLY A 78 -10.04 9.24 -1.95
C GLY A 78 -10.82 9.03 -0.66
N THR A 79 -11.07 10.13 0.07
CA THR A 79 -11.74 10.12 1.40
C THR A 79 -12.88 11.12 1.45
N ASP A 80 -13.53 11.35 0.32
CA ASP A 80 -14.57 12.35 0.16
C ASP A 80 -15.90 11.95 0.85
N LYS A 81 -16.88 12.87 0.78
CA LYS A 81 -18.19 12.67 1.40
C LYS A 81 -18.94 11.49 0.79
N PHE A 82 -18.81 11.27 -0.52
CA PHE A 82 -19.49 10.16 -1.20
C PHE A 82 -18.96 8.81 -0.73
N VAL A 83 -17.64 8.63 -0.67
CA VAL A 83 -17.01 7.39 -0.19
C VAL A 83 -17.42 7.11 1.26
N ASN A 84 -17.38 8.12 2.14
CA ASN A 84 -17.86 7.97 3.52
C ASN A 84 -19.33 7.50 3.56
N SER A 85 -20.20 8.11 2.75
CA SER A 85 -21.63 7.74 2.69
C SER A 85 -21.84 6.31 2.17
N LEU A 86 -20.99 5.85 1.25
CA LEU A 86 -21.04 4.48 0.71
C LEU A 86 -20.74 3.44 1.79
N TYR A 87 -19.70 3.68 2.61
CA TYR A 87 -19.36 2.79 3.74
C TYR A 87 -20.48 2.74 4.78
N GLN A 88 -21.03 3.90 5.14
CA GLN A 88 -22.16 3.97 6.07
C GLN A 88 -23.40 3.26 5.51
N TYR A 89 -23.66 3.41 4.21
CA TYR A 89 -24.75 2.71 3.54
C TYR A 89 -24.57 1.20 3.60
N ALA A 90 -23.36 0.70 3.30
CA ALA A 90 -23.05 -0.72 3.36
C ALA A 90 -23.33 -1.30 4.76
N ILE A 91 -22.78 -0.68 5.80
CA ILE A 91 -22.99 -1.11 7.20
C ILE A 91 -24.48 -1.08 7.59
N LYS A 92 -25.16 0.05 7.33
CA LYS A 92 -26.58 0.22 7.69
C LYS A 92 -27.48 -0.81 7.05
N ASN A 93 -27.19 -1.23 5.82
CA ASN A 93 -28.00 -2.19 5.06
C ASN A 93 -27.43 -3.62 5.13
N LYS A 94 -26.44 -3.88 6.00
CA LYS A 94 -25.81 -5.19 6.20
C LYS A 94 -25.24 -5.79 4.91
N ILE A 95 -24.58 -4.95 4.11
CA ILE A 95 -23.93 -5.32 2.85
C ILE A 95 -22.42 -5.36 3.07
N SER A 96 -21.78 -6.44 2.66
CA SER A 96 -20.33 -6.60 2.69
C SER A 96 -19.65 -5.65 1.71
N LEU A 97 -18.38 -5.33 1.94
CA LEU A 97 -17.62 -4.36 1.14
C LEU A 97 -16.25 -4.94 0.76
N ILE A 98 -15.86 -4.78 -0.50
CA ILE A 98 -14.49 -4.99 -0.96
C ILE A 98 -13.99 -3.68 -1.54
N THR A 99 -12.79 -3.25 -1.15
CA THR A 99 -12.28 -1.93 -1.51
C THR A 99 -10.82 -1.95 -1.97
N ALA A 100 -10.52 -1.11 -2.96
CA ALA A 100 -9.14 -0.77 -3.36
C ALA A 100 -8.65 0.55 -2.72
N ASN A 101 -9.40 1.12 -1.78
CA ASN A 101 -9.18 2.47 -1.25
C ASN A 101 -8.40 2.48 0.07
N LYS A 102 -7.06 2.41 -0.04
CA LYS A 102 -6.18 2.45 1.13
C LYS A 102 -6.30 3.73 1.94
N ALA A 103 -6.52 4.88 1.31
CA ALA A 103 -6.62 6.16 2.03
C ALA A 103 -7.85 6.19 2.95
N GLN A 104 -9.01 5.76 2.45
CA GLN A 104 -10.22 5.65 3.25
C GLN A 104 -10.05 4.73 4.45
N LEU A 105 -9.42 3.56 4.23
CA LEU A 105 -9.19 2.59 5.30
C LEU A 105 -8.16 3.08 6.33
N ALA A 106 -7.04 3.66 5.88
CA ALA A 106 -5.98 4.10 6.79
C ALA A 106 -6.37 5.35 7.60
N GLU A 107 -7.07 6.32 6.99
CA GLU A 107 -7.42 7.60 7.63
C GLU A 107 -8.77 7.56 8.35
N LYS A 108 -9.76 6.85 7.82
CA LYS A 108 -11.15 6.83 8.33
C LYS A 108 -11.60 5.45 8.79
N GLY A 109 -10.89 4.39 8.44
CA GLY A 109 -11.23 3.00 8.75
C GLY A 109 -11.55 2.72 10.22
N PRO A 110 -10.84 3.28 11.21
CA PRO A 110 -11.17 3.10 12.62
C PRO A 110 -12.64 3.38 13.00
N ARG A 111 -13.33 4.20 12.21
CA ARG A 111 -14.77 4.49 12.39
C ARG A 111 -15.68 3.36 11.93
N TYR A 112 -15.18 2.48 11.06
CA TYR A 112 -15.97 1.46 10.38
C TYR A 112 -15.58 0.04 10.79
N PHE A 113 -14.31 -0.24 11.05
CA PHE A 113 -13.81 -1.59 11.33
C PHE A 113 -14.60 -2.31 12.40
N ASP A 114 -14.83 -1.63 13.53
CA ASP A 114 -15.60 -2.17 14.63
C ASP A 114 -17.07 -2.47 14.27
N GLN A 115 -17.66 -1.69 13.37
CA GLN A 115 -19.02 -1.88 12.90
C GLN A 115 -19.11 -3.06 11.93
N PHE A 116 -18.16 -3.23 11.00
CA PHE A 116 -18.07 -4.41 10.16
C PHE A 116 -17.92 -5.68 10.99
N ASP A 117 -17.05 -5.65 12.01
CA ASP A 117 -16.82 -6.78 12.92
C ASP A 117 -18.09 -7.14 13.73
N LYS A 118 -18.83 -6.16 14.27
CA LYS A 118 -20.04 -6.35 15.05
C LYS A 118 -21.18 -6.94 14.25
N GLU A 119 -21.36 -6.47 13.01
CA GLU A 119 -22.40 -6.95 12.11
C GLU A 119 -21.97 -8.22 11.36
N ASN A 120 -20.77 -8.77 11.63
CA ASN A 120 -20.17 -9.90 10.90
C ASN A 120 -20.17 -9.71 9.39
N LEU A 121 -19.85 -8.48 8.93
CA LEU A 121 -19.78 -8.13 7.53
C LEU A 121 -18.34 -8.28 7.01
N PHE A 122 -18.20 -8.83 5.83
CA PHE A 122 -16.90 -8.94 5.18
C PHE A 122 -16.39 -7.56 4.72
N LEU A 123 -15.17 -7.23 5.07
CA LEU A 123 -14.43 -6.08 4.55
C LEU A 123 -13.14 -6.57 3.89
N GLY A 124 -13.18 -6.79 2.57
CA GLY A 124 -12.02 -7.19 1.78
C GLY A 124 -11.17 -5.98 1.38
N PHE A 125 -9.86 -6.06 1.54
CA PHE A 125 -8.96 -4.95 1.21
C PHE A 125 -7.61 -5.38 0.63
N GLU A 126 -7.49 -6.62 0.11
CA GLU A 126 -6.28 -7.06 -0.60
C GLU A 126 -5.89 -6.09 -1.72
N ALA A 127 -6.89 -5.63 -2.48
CA ALA A 127 -6.72 -4.66 -3.56
C ALA A 127 -6.24 -3.27 -3.11
N ALA A 128 -6.40 -2.92 -1.84
CA ALA A 128 -5.98 -1.64 -1.30
C ALA A 128 -4.49 -1.58 -0.94
N VAL A 129 -3.78 -2.70 -0.90
CA VAL A 129 -2.44 -2.74 -0.33
C VAL A 129 -1.34 -2.82 -1.40
N LEU A 130 -0.98 -3.98 -1.89
CA LEU A 130 0.17 -4.15 -2.80
C LEU A 130 -0.22 -4.68 -4.18
N GLY A 131 -1.34 -4.21 -4.72
CA GLY A 131 -1.79 -4.58 -6.06
C GLY A 131 -2.06 -6.07 -6.18
N ALA A 132 -1.29 -6.79 -6.99
CA ALA A 132 -1.41 -8.23 -7.19
C ALA A 132 -0.63 -9.08 -6.16
N VAL A 133 0.13 -8.47 -5.26
CA VAL A 133 0.87 -9.19 -4.22
C VAL A 133 -0.11 -9.62 -3.11
N PRO A 134 -0.35 -10.92 -2.88
CA PRO A 134 -1.40 -11.41 -1.98
C PRO A 134 -0.95 -11.34 -0.50
N VAL A 135 -0.62 -10.13 -0.02
CA VAL A 135 0.00 -9.94 1.29
C VAL A 135 -1.00 -10.04 2.45
N VAL A 136 -2.20 -9.48 2.28
CA VAL A 136 -3.25 -9.52 3.31
C VAL A 136 -3.65 -10.97 3.55
N LYS A 137 -3.91 -11.70 2.48
CA LYS A 137 -4.28 -13.11 2.54
C LYS A 137 -3.15 -14.00 3.08
N SER A 138 -1.90 -13.75 2.67
CA SER A 138 -0.76 -14.49 3.22
C SER A 138 -0.62 -14.31 4.72
N ILE A 139 -0.82 -13.10 5.25
CA ILE A 139 -0.79 -12.84 6.69
C ILE A 139 -2.02 -13.48 7.38
N SER A 140 -3.20 -13.33 6.79
CA SER A 140 -4.44 -13.79 7.41
C SER A 140 -4.56 -15.31 7.48
N ASP A 141 -4.17 -16.00 6.40
CA ASP A 141 -4.49 -17.41 6.22
C ASP A 141 -3.30 -18.34 6.53
N THR A 142 -2.05 -17.86 6.40
CA THR A 142 -0.88 -18.73 6.47
C THR A 142 0.16 -18.33 7.51
N ILE A 143 0.27 -17.03 7.83
CA ILE A 143 1.27 -16.52 8.77
C ILE A 143 0.56 -16.16 10.08
N LEU A 144 1.05 -16.70 11.21
CA LEU A 144 0.47 -16.38 12.51
C LEU A 144 0.82 -14.95 12.94
N PRO A 145 -0.13 -14.01 12.98
CA PRO A 145 0.16 -12.59 13.24
C PRO A 145 0.90 -12.34 14.56
N LYS A 146 0.59 -13.08 15.61
CA LYS A 146 1.22 -12.91 16.94
C LYS A 146 2.72 -13.17 16.95
N LYS A 147 3.26 -13.87 15.95
CA LYS A 147 4.67 -14.23 15.84
C LYS A 147 5.45 -13.37 14.86
N ILE A 148 4.79 -12.41 14.21
CA ILE A 148 5.46 -11.46 13.31
C ILE A 148 6.27 -10.47 14.14
N LYS A 149 7.56 -10.35 13.82
CA LYS A 149 8.50 -9.36 14.38
C LYS A 149 8.57 -8.10 13.57
N SER A 150 8.62 -8.24 12.25
CA SER A 150 8.72 -7.09 11.35
C SER A 150 8.02 -7.35 10.02
N ILE A 151 7.53 -6.26 9.45
CA ILE A 151 7.05 -6.18 8.07
C ILE A 151 7.70 -4.97 7.42
N TYR A 152 8.32 -5.17 6.27
CA TYR A 152 9.01 -4.10 5.57
C TYR A 152 9.15 -4.39 4.08
N GLY A 153 9.45 -3.35 3.30
CA GLY A 153 9.67 -3.52 1.87
C GLY A 153 9.37 -2.28 1.04
N ILE A 154 9.14 -2.49 -0.24
CA ILE A 154 8.86 -1.47 -1.24
C ILE A 154 7.35 -1.47 -1.51
N PHE A 155 6.61 -0.53 -0.89
CA PHE A 155 5.15 -0.49 -0.94
C PHE A 155 4.59 0.52 -1.94
N ASN A 156 5.46 1.19 -2.71
CA ASN A 156 5.04 2.12 -3.74
C ASN A 156 5.82 1.89 -5.04
N GLY A 157 5.13 1.43 -6.09
CA GLY A 157 5.73 1.12 -7.39
C GLY A 157 6.16 2.37 -8.17
N THR A 158 5.46 3.50 -8.02
CA THR A 158 5.81 4.76 -8.70
C THR A 158 7.19 5.26 -8.28
N THR A 159 7.44 5.34 -6.96
CA THR A 159 8.75 5.78 -6.44
C THR A 159 9.86 4.78 -6.77
N ASN A 160 9.56 3.47 -6.72
CA ASN A 160 10.54 2.47 -7.12
C ASN A 160 10.87 2.55 -8.61
N TYR A 161 9.87 2.79 -9.47
CA TYR A 161 10.08 3.02 -10.90
C TYR A 161 10.98 4.24 -11.15
N ILE A 162 10.69 5.39 -10.50
CA ILE A 162 11.48 6.62 -10.64
C ILE A 162 12.93 6.38 -10.23
N LEU A 163 13.18 5.81 -9.05
CA LEU A 163 14.53 5.51 -8.59
C LEU A 163 15.25 4.51 -9.52
N SER A 164 14.55 3.50 -10.04
CA SER A 164 15.11 2.54 -11.00
C SER A 164 15.52 3.22 -12.31
N GLN A 165 14.72 4.17 -12.81
CA GLN A 165 15.05 4.95 -14.02
C GLN A 165 16.27 5.85 -13.77
N MET A 166 16.36 6.52 -12.61
CA MET A 166 17.51 7.32 -12.24
C MET A 166 18.80 6.48 -12.23
N TYR A 167 18.77 5.26 -11.67
CA TYR A 167 19.91 4.34 -11.68
C TYR A 167 20.29 3.88 -13.08
N LYS A 168 19.29 3.39 -13.84
CA LYS A 168 19.52 2.75 -15.14
C LYS A 168 19.96 3.74 -16.22
N ASN A 169 19.30 4.88 -16.31
CA ASN A 169 19.49 5.84 -17.38
C ASN A 169 20.36 7.06 -16.99
N LYS A 170 20.79 7.13 -15.72
CA LYS A 170 21.56 8.26 -15.19
C LYS A 170 20.92 9.63 -15.45
N ILE A 171 19.59 9.68 -15.37
CA ILE A 171 18.79 10.89 -15.58
C ILE A 171 18.34 11.51 -14.26
N SER A 172 17.95 12.78 -14.31
CA SER A 172 17.49 13.50 -13.13
C SER A 172 16.19 12.93 -12.56
N PHE A 173 15.87 13.26 -11.31
CA PHE A 173 14.56 12.95 -10.70
C PHE A 173 13.39 13.46 -11.54
N LYS A 174 13.50 14.71 -12.04
CA LYS A 174 12.47 15.35 -12.86
C LYS A 174 12.23 14.59 -14.17
N ASP A 175 13.29 14.19 -14.85
CA ASP A 175 13.18 13.46 -16.11
C ASP A 175 12.63 12.06 -15.88
N SER A 176 13.03 11.40 -14.80
CA SER A 176 12.49 10.09 -14.38
C SER A 176 11.02 10.15 -14.04
N LEU A 177 10.56 11.22 -13.37
CA LEU A 177 9.14 11.46 -13.09
C LEU A 177 8.35 11.68 -14.38
N ASN A 178 8.85 12.51 -15.31
CA ASN A 178 8.20 12.73 -16.59
C ASN A 178 8.08 11.43 -17.39
N LEU A 179 9.10 10.59 -17.35
CA LEU A 179 9.07 9.27 -17.98
C LEU A 179 8.04 8.34 -17.33
N ALA A 180 7.93 8.38 -16.00
CA ALA A 180 6.91 7.62 -15.26
C ALA A 180 5.49 8.05 -15.64
N ILE A 181 5.23 9.36 -15.77
CA ILE A 181 3.94 9.90 -16.21
C ILE A 181 3.64 9.46 -17.66
N LYS A 182 4.59 9.62 -18.56
CA LYS A 182 4.45 9.24 -19.98
C LYS A 182 4.11 7.75 -20.15
N ASN A 183 4.70 6.89 -19.31
CA ASN A 183 4.51 5.44 -19.38
C ASN A 183 3.33 4.94 -18.51
N GLY A 184 2.60 5.85 -17.84
CA GLY A 184 1.42 5.51 -17.03
C GLY A 184 1.72 4.91 -15.65
N PHE A 185 2.96 5.02 -15.17
CA PHE A 185 3.39 4.58 -13.83
C PHE A 185 3.26 5.67 -12.77
N ALA A 186 3.02 6.92 -13.17
CA ALA A 186 2.68 8.04 -12.29
C ALA A 186 1.50 8.82 -12.86
N GLU A 187 0.64 9.33 -11.98
CA GLU A 187 -0.38 10.29 -12.35
C GLU A 187 0.21 11.70 -12.46
N GLN A 188 -0.49 12.64 -13.12
CA GLN A 188 -0.07 14.05 -13.18
C GLN A 188 0.09 14.64 -11.78
N ASN A 189 -0.80 14.29 -10.86
CA ASN A 189 -0.66 14.61 -9.44
C ASN A 189 -0.22 13.38 -8.66
N SER A 190 1.07 13.13 -8.65
CA SER A 190 1.71 12.01 -7.94
C SER A 190 2.26 12.40 -6.55
N SER A 191 1.84 13.54 -5.98
CA SER A 191 2.33 14.05 -4.70
C SER A 191 2.20 13.03 -3.56
N SER A 192 1.12 12.26 -3.52
CA SER A 192 0.90 11.22 -2.52
C SER A 192 1.92 10.08 -2.62
N ASP A 193 2.32 9.71 -3.83
CA ASP A 193 3.35 8.70 -4.07
C ASP A 193 4.73 9.25 -3.67
N LEU A 194 5.08 10.42 -4.20
CA LEU A 194 6.40 11.02 -4.05
C LEU A 194 6.74 11.37 -2.61
N SER A 195 5.77 11.87 -1.84
CA SER A 195 5.93 12.19 -0.42
C SER A 195 6.02 10.95 0.49
N GLY A 196 5.68 9.75 0.00
CA GLY A 196 5.60 8.52 0.81
C GLY A 196 4.25 8.32 1.50
N LYS A 197 3.27 9.22 1.31
CA LYS A 197 1.95 9.12 1.94
C LYS A 197 1.21 7.84 1.51
N ASP A 198 1.22 7.49 0.22
CA ASP A 198 0.62 6.26 -0.30
C ASP A 198 1.19 4.99 0.36
N ALA A 199 2.53 4.91 0.46
CA ALA A 199 3.20 3.79 1.12
C ALA A 199 2.87 3.72 2.62
N THR A 200 2.66 4.87 3.28
CA THR A 200 2.28 4.95 4.69
C THR A 200 0.85 4.46 4.93
N HIS A 201 -0.10 4.76 4.05
CA HIS A 201 -1.45 4.18 4.12
C HIS A 201 -1.40 2.65 4.10
N LYS A 202 -0.63 2.08 3.17
CA LYS A 202 -0.46 0.63 3.06
C LYS A 202 0.21 0.03 4.30
N LEU A 203 1.28 0.67 4.79
CA LEU A 203 1.98 0.24 6.00
C LEU A 203 1.07 0.25 7.22
N THR A 204 0.21 1.27 7.36
CA THR A 204 -0.76 1.36 8.45
C THR A 204 -1.68 0.14 8.48
N LEU A 205 -2.26 -0.22 7.33
CA LEU A 205 -3.19 -1.37 7.24
C LEU A 205 -2.48 -2.69 7.52
N LEU A 206 -1.30 -2.88 6.93
CA LEU A 206 -0.51 -4.10 7.14
C LEU A 206 -0.01 -4.23 8.57
N SER A 207 0.35 -3.12 9.24
CA SER A 207 0.76 -3.14 10.65
C SER A 207 -0.40 -3.54 11.57
N ASN A 208 -1.62 -3.03 11.33
CA ASN A 208 -2.81 -3.46 12.07
C ASN A 208 -3.01 -4.98 11.95
N LEU A 209 -2.92 -5.51 10.73
CA LEU A 209 -3.11 -6.93 10.46
C LEU A 209 -1.97 -7.78 11.07
N SER A 210 -0.72 -7.38 10.84
CA SER A 210 0.46 -8.16 11.25
C SER A 210 0.66 -8.26 12.74
N PHE A 211 0.35 -7.18 13.48
CA PHE A 211 0.65 -7.10 14.91
C PHE A 211 -0.58 -7.17 15.80
N GLN A 212 -1.78 -7.20 15.22
CA GLN A 212 -3.04 -7.19 15.96
C GLN A 212 -3.11 -6.03 16.97
N GLN A 213 -2.71 -4.83 16.50
CA GLN A 213 -2.71 -3.60 17.27
C GLN A 213 -3.25 -2.44 16.43
N LYS A 214 -3.81 -1.41 17.06
CA LYS A 214 -4.37 -0.23 16.40
C LYS A 214 -3.26 0.76 16.04
N PHE A 215 -2.67 0.60 14.87
CA PHE A 215 -1.79 1.60 14.26
C PHE A 215 -2.64 2.70 13.62
N GLN A 216 -2.28 3.96 13.85
CA GLN A 216 -2.93 5.10 13.24
C GLN A 216 -1.99 5.76 12.23
N PHE A 217 -2.52 6.12 11.08
CA PHE A 217 -1.76 6.77 10.01
C PHE A 217 -0.96 7.98 10.49
N LYS A 218 -1.56 8.84 11.36
CA LYS A 218 -0.93 10.05 11.89
C LYS A 218 0.30 9.81 12.77
N ASP A 219 0.47 8.59 13.30
CA ASP A 219 1.55 8.25 14.24
C ASP A 219 2.76 7.64 13.51
N ILE A 220 2.64 7.36 12.20
CA ILE A 220 3.72 6.83 11.38
C ILE A 220 4.41 7.99 10.68
N SER A 221 5.70 8.16 10.95
CA SER A 221 6.50 9.18 10.25
C SER A 221 6.79 8.76 8.81
N TYR A 222 6.74 9.72 7.90
CA TYR A 222 7.10 9.45 6.51
C TYR A 222 7.86 10.61 5.87
N SER A 223 8.73 10.27 4.93
CA SER A 223 9.42 11.19 4.03
C SER A 223 9.54 10.55 2.65
N GLY A 224 9.44 11.38 1.63
CA GLY A 224 9.46 10.95 0.23
C GLY A 224 10.83 11.02 -0.43
N ILE A 225 10.81 10.92 -1.77
CA ILE A 225 12.00 10.91 -2.61
C ILE A 225 12.26 12.22 -3.35
N GLU A 226 11.47 13.26 -3.11
CA GLU A 226 11.47 14.51 -3.88
C GLU A 226 12.80 15.26 -3.81
N ASN A 227 13.54 15.10 -2.71
CA ASN A 227 14.84 15.76 -2.49
C ASN A 227 16.04 14.91 -2.91
N ILE A 228 15.82 13.72 -3.45
CA ILE A 228 16.88 12.81 -3.89
C ILE A 228 17.50 13.32 -5.20
N LYS A 229 18.81 13.41 -5.23
CA LYS A 229 19.58 13.80 -6.41
C LYS A 229 20.34 12.61 -6.99
N LEU A 230 20.67 12.65 -8.28
CA LEU A 230 21.41 11.58 -8.94
C LEU A 230 22.75 11.29 -8.23
N ILE A 231 23.42 12.33 -7.77
CA ILE A 231 24.68 12.20 -7.02
C ILE A 231 24.55 11.37 -5.73
N ASP A 232 23.39 11.39 -5.06
CA ASP A 232 23.13 10.56 -3.87
C ASP A 232 23.11 9.08 -4.22
N LEU A 233 22.54 8.77 -5.42
CA LEU A 233 22.48 7.40 -5.93
C LEU A 233 23.89 6.90 -6.31
N ASP A 234 24.70 7.74 -6.93
CA ASP A 234 26.05 7.39 -7.33
C ASP A 234 26.97 7.17 -6.12
N TYR A 235 26.90 8.01 -5.11
CA TYR A 235 27.63 7.79 -3.83
C TYR A 235 27.15 6.51 -3.12
N GLY A 236 25.83 6.26 -3.12
CA GLY A 236 25.30 5.02 -2.57
C GLY A 236 25.91 3.79 -3.24
N LEU A 237 25.98 3.77 -4.58
CA LEU A 237 26.57 2.66 -5.34
C LEU A 237 28.08 2.47 -5.02
N GLN A 238 28.84 3.56 -4.91
CA GLN A 238 30.27 3.50 -4.53
C GLN A 238 30.43 2.89 -3.14
N LEU A 239 29.50 3.15 -2.22
CA LEU A 239 29.47 2.57 -0.87
C LEU A 239 28.89 1.15 -0.81
N GLY A 240 28.44 0.58 -1.93
CA GLY A 240 27.86 -0.77 -2.00
C GLY A 240 26.35 -0.82 -1.70
N TYR A 241 25.64 0.30 -1.84
CA TYR A 241 24.21 0.40 -1.54
C TYR A 241 23.39 0.93 -2.71
N LYS A 242 22.11 0.55 -2.76
CA LYS A 242 21.08 1.19 -3.59
C LYS A 242 20.04 1.89 -2.71
N LEU A 243 19.56 3.04 -3.15
CA LEU A 243 18.49 3.78 -2.48
C LEU A 243 17.12 3.25 -2.89
N LYS A 244 16.26 3.00 -1.91
CA LYS A 244 14.86 2.61 -2.08
C LYS A 244 13.98 3.39 -1.10
N LEU A 245 12.71 3.64 -1.46
CA LEU A 245 11.72 4.10 -0.50
C LEU A 245 11.21 2.89 0.26
N LEU A 246 11.57 2.75 1.52
CA LEU A 246 11.17 1.61 2.35
C LEU A 246 10.06 1.98 3.32
N SER A 247 9.07 1.11 3.39
CA SER A 247 8.09 1.03 4.46
C SER A 247 8.57 0.01 5.48
N ILE A 248 8.61 0.37 6.76
CA ILE A 248 9.13 -0.49 7.83
C ILE A 248 8.22 -0.40 9.02
N SER A 249 7.77 -1.55 9.56
CA SER A 249 7.14 -1.66 10.86
C SER A 249 7.75 -2.84 11.60
N GLU A 250 8.29 -2.60 12.80
CA GLU A 250 9.08 -3.56 13.56
C GLU A 250 8.71 -3.49 15.03
N LYS A 251 8.55 -4.65 15.66
CA LYS A 251 8.33 -4.78 17.10
C LYS A 251 9.66 -4.71 17.84
N ILE A 252 9.78 -3.79 18.79
CA ILE A 252 10.96 -3.59 19.65
C ILE A 252 10.51 -3.70 21.11
N GLY A 253 10.72 -4.84 21.72
CA GLY A 253 10.12 -5.15 23.02
C GLY A 253 8.59 -5.12 22.96
N SER A 254 7.96 -4.28 23.79
CA SER A 254 6.50 -4.06 23.77
C SER A 254 6.04 -2.92 22.89
N LYS A 255 6.96 -2.21 22.24
CA LYS A 255 6.70 -1.03 21.41
C LYS A 255 6.98 -1.30 19.94
N PHE A 256 6.63 -0.35 19.08
CA PHE A 256 6.82 -0.46 17.64
C PHE A 256 7.66 0.70 17.09
N TYR A 257 8.48 0.39 16.13
CA TYR A 257 9.05 1.34 15.22
C TYR A 257 8.29 1.25 13.90
N SER A 258 7.78 2.37 13.39
CA SER A 258 7.09 2.40 12.08
C SER A 258 7.45 3.67 11.33
N SER A 259 7.90 3.52 10.08
CA SER A 259 8.24 4.66 9.22
C SER A 259 8.24 4.31 7.73
N VAL A 260 8.10 5.34 6.90
CA VAL A 260 8.37 5.29 5.47
C VAL A 260 9.44 6.33 5.15
N ALA A 261 10.57 5.89 4.58
CA ALA A 261 11.67 6.80 4.26
C ALA A 261 12.58 6.26 3.15
N PRO A 262 13.30 7.14 2.44
CA PRO A 262 14.43 6.74 1.60
C PRO A 262 15.49 6.05 2.47
N CYS A 263 15.86 4.84 2.08
CA CYS A 263 16.85 4.03 2.79
C CYS A 263 17.86 3.44 1.81
N PHE A 264 19.12 3.45 2.19
CA PHE A 264 20.15 2.71 1.50
C PHE A 264 20.12 1.24 1.94
N VAL A 265 19.99 0.33 0.97
CA VAL A 265 19.99 -1.12 1.16
C VAL A 265 21.19 -1.74 0.47
N ASN A 266 21.73 -2.83 0.99
CA ASN A 266 22.83 -3.54 0.35
C ASN A 266 22.48 -3.84 -1.12
N LYS A 267 23.39 -3.51 -2.06
CA LYS A 267 23.15 -3.61 -3.51
C LYS A 267 22.82 -5.04 -3.99
N ASP A 268 23.25 -6.05 -3.23
CA ASP A 268 23.06 -7.46 -3.56
C ASP A 268 21.80 -8.05 -2.88
N SER A 269 21.06 -7.23 -2.12
CA SER A 269 19.83 -7.66 -1.45
C SER A 269 18.65 -7.78 -2.42
N VAL A 270 17.64 -8.58 -2.04
CA VAL A 270 16.38 -8.68 -2.79
C VAL A 270 15.69 -7.32 -2.92
N MET A 271 15.79 -6.45 -1.90
CA MET A 271 15.24 -5.09 -1.93
C MET A 271 15.90 -4.23 -3.02
N ALA A 272 17.23 -4.29 -3.14
CA ALA A 272 17.98 -3.57 -4.16
C ALA A 272 17.62 -4.01 -5.58
N ASN A 273 17.34 -5.31 -5.75
CA ASN A 273 17.07 -5.96 -7.03
C ASN A 273 15.56 -6.04 -7.38
N THR A 274 14.68 -5.59 -6.50
CA THR A 274 13.27 -5.31 -6.85
C THR A 274 13.23 -3.95 -7.55
N GLU A 275 13.02 -3.96 -8.86
CA GLU A 275 13.15 -2.76 -9.71
C GLU A 275 11.82 -2.38 -10.38
N PHE A 276 11.80 -1.20 -10.99
CA PHE A 276 10.67 -0.60 -11.70
C PHE A 276 9.41 -0.53 -10.84
N GLU A 277 8.26 -0.92 -11.37
CA GLU A 277 6.96 -0.85 -10.70
C GLU A 277 6.68 -2.00 -9.73
N ASP A 278 7.62 -2.92 -9.54
CA ASP A 278 7.43 -4.05 -8.65
C ASP A 278 7.47 -3.63 -7.17
N ASN A 279 6.54 -4.19 -6.42
CA ASN A 279 6.49 -4.08 -4.98
C ASN A 279 7.09 -5.34 -4.34
N LEU A 280 7.63 -5.15 -3.15
CA LEU A 280 8.17 -6.21 -2.31
C LEU A 280 7.63 -6.04 -0.90
N CYS A 281 7.13 -7.12 -0.32
CA CYS A 281 6.83 -7.22 1.10
C CYS A 281 7.65 -8.35 1.72
N ILE A 282 8.40 -8.03 2.75
CA ILE A 282 9.13 -8.99 3.56
C ILE A 282 8.48 -9.04 4.94
N ILE A 283 8.20 -10.25 5.41
CA ILE A 283 7.63 -10.52 6.71
C ILE A 283 8.62 -11.40 7.45
N GLU A 284 9.03 -10.97 8.64
CA GLU A 284 9.91 -11.73 9.51
C GLU A 284 9.23 -12.07 10.83
N GLY A 285 9.49 -13.24 11.34
CA GLY A 285 8.93 -13.72 12.59
C GLY A 285 9.87 -14.68 13.30
N ASP A 286 9.45 -15.15 14.47
CA ASP A 286 10.28 -16.03 15.30
C ASP A 286 10.42 -17.42 14.70
N ASP A 287 9.31 -18.00 14.20
CA ASP A 287 9.26 -19.41 13.83
C ASP A 287 9.56 -19.66 12.32
N PHE A 288 9.23 -18.71 11.45
CA PHE A 288 9.36 -18.86 9.99
C PHE A 288 10.51 -18.05 9.39
N VAL A 289 11.30 -17.40 10.24
CA VAL A 289 12.46 -16.57 9.92
C VAL A 289 12.12 -15.45 8.94
N LYS A 290 11.81 -15.76 7.67
CA LYS A 290 11.58 -14.74 6.64
C LYS A 290 10.76 -15.25 5.46
N THR A 291 9.75 -14.49 5.06
CA THR A 291 8.98 -14.69 3.82
C THR A 291 9.05 -13.43 2.98
N SER A 292 9.24 -13.58 1.66
CA SER A 292 9.27 -12.46 0.70
C SER A 292 8.22 -12.65 -0.37
N LEU A 293 7.40 -11.62 -0.59
CA LEU A 293 6.35 -11.59 -1.60
C LEU A 293 6.67 -10.45 -2.58
N ILE A 294 6.80 -10.78 -3.86
CA ILE A 294 7.15 -9.82 -4.92
C ILE A 294 6.11 -9.88 -6.02
N GLY A 295 5.76 -8.74 -6.59
CA GLY A 295 4.87 -8.67 -7.74
C GLY A 295 4.47 -7.25 -8.12
N LYS A 296 3.58 -7.12 -9.10
CA LYS A 296 3.09 -5.83 -9.57
C LYS A 296 2.29 -5.12 -8.49
N GLY A 297 2.78 -3.96 -8.05
CA GLY A 297 2.21 -3.18 -6.95
C GLY A 297 0.97 -2.37 -7.31
N ALA A 298 0.69 -2.20 -8.62
CA ALA A 298 -0.43 -1.43 -9.14
C ALA A 298 -0.82 -1.90 -10.55
N GLY A 299 -1.91 -1.34 -11.07
CA GLY A 299 -2.41 -1.64 -12.41
C GLY A 299 -3.85 -2.18 -12.40
N GLY A 300 -4.55 -2.04 -13.51
CA GLY A 300 -5.97 -2.40 -13.60
C GLY A 300 -6.21 -3.88 -13.33
N PHE A 301 -5.65 -4.74 -14.17
CA PHE A 301 -5.81 -6.19 -14.03
C PHE A 301 -5.15 -6.76 -12.77
N PRO A 302 -3.90 -6.40 -12.41
CA PRO A 302 -3.29 -6.84 -11.17
C PRO A 302 -4.13 -6.54 -9.92
N THR A 303 -4.64 -5.32 -9.78
CA THR A 303 -5.49 -4.93 -8.63
C THR A 303 -6.87 -5.58 -8.69
N ALA A 304 -7.43 -5.76 -9.89
CA ALA A 304 -8.70 -6.44 -10.07
C ALA A 304 -8.64 -7.94 -9.67
N THR A 305 -7.51 -8.62 -9.88
CA THR A 305 -7.34 -10.01 -9.41
C THR A 305 -7.37 -10.10 -7.88
N SER A 306 -6.89 -9.10 -7.17
CA SER A 306 -7.00 -9.03 -5.70
C SER A 306 -8.45 -8.83 -5.23
N ILE A 307 -9.27 -8.07 -5.96
CA ILE A 307 -10.71 -8.01 -5.70
C ILE A 307 -11.37 -9.39 -5.91
N ILE A 308 -10.98 -10.12 -6.96
CA ILE A 308 -11.47 -11.49 -7.20
C ILE A 308 -11.04 -12.44 -6.06
N SER A 309 -9.82 -12.28 -5.55
CA SER A 309 -9.35 -13.05 -4.40
C SER A 309 -10.18 -12.78 -3.15
N ASP A 310 -10.53 -11.51 -2.88
CA ASP A 310 -11.41 -11.14 -1.77
C ASP A 310 -12.83 -11.70 -1.96
N LEU A 311 -13.36 -11.67 -3.20
CA LEU A 311 -14.66 -12.34 -3.52
C LEU A 311 -14.61 -13.83 -3.23
N ALA A 312 -13.51 -14.50 -3.55
CA ALA A 312 -13.32 -15.92 -3.25
C ALA A 312 -13.31 -16.16 -1.72
N THR A 313 -12.63 -15.31 -0.96
CA THR A 313 -12.62 -15.38 0.52
C THR A 313 -14.04 -15.19 1.07
N TYR A 314 -14.76 -14.17 0.64
CA TYR A 314 -16.15 -13.94 1.05
C TYR A 314 -17.04 -15.17 0.85
N ILE A 315 -16.95 -15.84 -0.32
CA ILE A 315 -17.75 -17.00 -0.65
C ILE A 315 -17.42 -18.23 0.21
N THR A 316 -16.19 -18.29 0.72
CA THR A 316 -15.66 -19.49 1.38
C THR A 316 -15.55 -19.39 2.90
N THR A 317 -15.75 -18.19 3.45
CA THR A 317 -15.55 -17.92 4.88
C THR A 317 -16.86 -17.40 5.50
N ASN A 318 -17.24 -17.96 6.65
CA ASN A 318 -18.45 -17.55 7.37
C ASN A 318 -18.17 -16.60 8.54
N ASN A 319 -16.90 -16.47 8.96
CA ASN A 319 -16.52 -15.60 10.06
C ASN A 319 -15.66 -14.44 9.50
N HIS A 320 -16.22 -13.25 9.54
CA HIS A 320 -15.62 -12.06 8.94
C HIS A 320 -15.10 -11.11 10.04
N LYS A 321 -13.80 -11.14 10.26
CA LYS A 321 -13.10 -10.16 11.11
C LYS A 321 -12.09 -9.41 10.25
N VAL A 322 -12.15 -8.08 10.31
CA VAL A 322 -11.36 -7.22 9.42
C VAL A 322 -9.86 -7.49 9.54
N PHE A 323 -9.38 -7.75 10.75
CA PHE A 323 -7.96 -8.03 11.03
C PHE A 323 -7.76 -9.38 11.74
N ASN A 324 -8.57 -10.41 11.44
CA ASN A 324 -8.58 -11.72 12.09
C ASN A 324 -8.90 -11.67 13.60
N SER A 325 -9.27 -10.51 14.13
CA SER A 325 -9.71 -10.30 15.51
C SER A 325 -10.68 -9.14 15.57
N ASN A 326 -11.46 -9.04 16.66
CA ASN A 326 -12.32 -7.88 16.84
C ASN A 326 -11.49 -6.61 16.96
N TYR A 327 -11.70 -5.64 16.08
CA TYR A 327 -10.97 -4.39 16.11
C TYR A 327 -11.10 -3.65 17.46
N SER A 328 -12.28 -3.67 18.10
CA SER A 328 -12.51 -3.06 19.40
C SER A 328 -11.56 -3.58 20.48
N SER A 329 -11.25 -4.88 20.46
CA SER A 329 -10.38 -5.53 21.45
C SER A 329 -8.87 -5.36 21.18
N MET A 330 -8.48 -4.88 20.00
CA MET A 330 -7.07 -4.63 19.69
C MET A 330 -6.54 -3.48 20.55
N PRO A 331 -5.36 -3.61 21.20
CA PRO A 331 -4.74 -2.52 21.94
C PRO A 331 -4.20 -1.44 20.99
N LEU A 332 -4.04 -0.22 21.48
CA LEU A 332 -3.36 0.84 20.75
C LEU A 332 -1.87 0.52 20.63
N ALA A 333 -1.33 0.70 19.44
CA ALA A 333 0.11 0.58 19.22
C ALA A 333 0.85 1.70 19.96
N SER A 334 1.90 1.34 20.68
CA SER A 334 2.82 2.29 21.32
C SER A 334 4.15 2.30 20.57
N TYR A 335 4.74 3.49 20.39
CA TYR A 335 5.92 3.65 19.54
C TYR A 335 7.18 3.89 20.35
N VAL A 336 8.30 3.37 19.88
CA VAL A 336 9.62 3.76 20.38
C VAL A 336 9.94 5.18 19.92
N ASN A 337 10.74 5.90 20.71
CA ASN A 337 11.32 7.15 20.22
C ASN A 337 12.17 6.84 18.96
N GLN A 338 11.96 7.59 17.90
CA GLN A 338 12.67 7.40 16.63
C GLN A 338 14.19 7.47 16.77
N ASN A 339 14.68 8.25 17.75
CA ASN A 339 16.09 8.38 18.07
C ASN A 339 16.67 7.21 18.88
N ALA A 340 15.80 6.32 19.42
CA ALA A 340 16.26 5.18 20.23
C ALA A 340 16.81 4.01 19.39
N ARG A 341 16.66 4.05 18.07
CA ARG A 341 17.21 3.03 17.18
C ARG A 341 18.59 3.41 16.68
N ASN A 342 19.58 2.60 16.97
CA ASN A 342 20.93 2.79 16.45
C ASN A 342 20.95 2.54 14.94
N ARG A 343 21.24 3.57 14.13
CA ARG A 343 21.20 3.52 12.67
C ARG A 343 22.44 4.15 12.07
N SER A 344 22.78 3.70 10.87
CA SER A 344 23.72 4.43 10.00
C SER A 344 22.94 5.42 9.12
N TYR A 345 23.49 6.60 8.97
CA TYR A 345 22.91 7.68 8.17
C TYR A 345 23.85 8.04 7.03
N TYR A 346 23.27 8.32 5.88
CA TYR A 346 23.95 9.01 4.79
C TYR A 346 23.76 10.52 4.96
N ILE A 347 24.85 11.25 4.91
CA ILE A 347 24.84 12.71 5.01
C ILE A 347 25.67 13.28 3.85
N ARG A 348 25.05 14.09 3.01
CA ARG A 348 25.71 14.85 1.95
C ARG A 348 25.87 16.29 2.38
N LEU A 349 27.12 16.76 2.40
CA LEU A 349 27.47 18.13 2.73
C LEU A 349 28.02 18.82 1.47
N SER A 350 27.52 20.01 1.18
CA SER A 350 28.09 20.91 0.17
C SER A 350 28.92 21.96 0.89
N VAL A 351 30.22 21.88 0.73
CA VAL A 351 31.17 22.72 1.46
C VAL A 351 32.19 23.36 0.50
N ALA A 352 32.78 24.48 0.91
CA ALA A 352 33.86 25.10 0.15
C ALA A 352 35.09 24.18 0.15
N ASN A 353 35.78 24.07 -0.98
CA ASN A 353 37.05 23.34 -1.06
C ASN A 353 38.18 24.19 -0.47
N LYS A 354 38.38 24.09 0.85
CA LYS A 354 39.39 24.81 1.61
C LYS A 354 40.12 23.89 2.60
N VAL A 355 41.38 24.16 2.83
CA VAL A 355 42.16 23.44 3.84
C VAL A 355 41.48 23.54 5.21
N GLY A 356 41.39 22.41 5.92
CA GLY A 356 40.80 22.33 7.27
C GLY A 356 39.30 22.04 7.33
N VAL A 357 38.54 22.08 6.23
CA VAL A 357 37.13 21.80 6.24
C VAL A 357 36.82 20.39 6.74
N LEU A 358 37.51 19.37 6.24
CA LEU A 358 37.35 17.99 6.69
C LEU A 358 37.65 17.83 8.19
N LYS A 359 38.70 18.50 8.70
CA LYS A 359 39.02 18.53 10.14
C LYS A 359 37.85 19.07 10.95
N THR A 360 37.25 20.19 10.50
CA THR A 360 36.11 20.82 11.20
C THR A 360 34.90 19.90 11.24
N ILE A 361 34.58 19.24 10.13
CA ILE A 361 33.47 18.25 10.04
C ILE A 361 33.73 17.08 10.99
N ALA A 362 34.93 16.48 10.95
CA ALA A 362 35.29 15.36 11.82
C ALA A 362 35.23 15.74 13.32
N GLN A 363 35.72 16.93 13.68
CA GLN A 363 35.63 17.45 15.06
C GLN A 363 34.17 17.64 15.50
N PHE A 364 33.30 18.13 14.61
CA PHE A 364 31.86 18.27 14.94
C PHE A 364 31.21 16.93 15.27
N PHE A 365 31.43 15.89 14.44
CA PHE A 365 30.90 14.57 14.69
C PHE A 365 31.49 13.94 15.96
N ALA A 366 32.81 14.10 16.18
CA ALA A 366 33.47 13.60 17.38
C ALA A 366 32.88 14.23 18.66
N LYS A 367 32.65 15.56 18.69
CA LYS A 367 32.00 16.26 19.80
C LYS A 367 30.58 15.76 20.10
N LYS A 368 29.91 15.20 19.11
CA LYS A 368 28.56 14.62 19.24
C LYS A 368 28.58 13.11 19.47
N SER A 369 29.75 12.52 19.68
CA SER A 369 29.95 11.06 19.82
C SER A 369 29.35 10.26 18.64
N ILE A 370 29.43 10.83 17.43
CA ILE A 370 28.96 10.18 16.20
C ILE A 370 30.16 9.63 15.45
N SER A 371 30.18 8.32 15.22
CA SER A 371 31.20 7.64 14.44
C SER A 371 30.97 7.81 12.94
N ILE A 372 32.03 8.16 12.21
CA ILE A 372 32.05 8.23 10.74
C ILE A 372 32.55 6.88 10.23
N LYS A 373 31.71 6.14 9.49
CA LYS A 373 32.08 4.83 8.91
C LYS A 373 32.86 4.97 7.61
N SER A 374 32.46 5.92 6.77
CA SER A 374 33.05 6.13 5.44
C SER A 374 32.91 7.60 5.03
N ILE A 375 33.84 8.10 4.25
CA ILE A 375 33.78 9.42 3.63
C ILE A 375 34.13 9.25 2.15
N ILE A 376 33.38 9.93 1.29
CA ILE A 376 33.70 10.15 -0.11
C ILE A 376 33.82 11.66 -0.30
N GLN A 377 34.92 12.12 -0.85
CA GLN A 377 35.15 13.50 -1.25
C GLN A 377 35.48 13.51 -2.74
N LEU A 378 34.81 14.36 -3.53
CA LEU A 378 35.06 14.60 -4.95
C LEU A 378 35.54 16.02 -5.16
#